data_60efeff131d53aa481c782159dcc5552
#
_entry.id   60efeff131d53aa481c782159dcc5552
#
_cell.length_a   1.000
_cell.length_b   1.000
_cell.length_c   1.000
_cell.angle_alpha   90.00
_cell.angle_beta   90.00
_cell.angle_gamma   90.00
#
_symmetry.space_group_name_H-M   'P 1'
#
loop_
_entity.id
_entity.type
_entity.pdbx_description
1 polymer ?
#
loop_
_entity_poly.entity_id
_entity_poly.type
_entity_poly.pdbx_seq_one_letter_code
_entity_poly.pdbx_strand_id
1 'polypeptide(L)'
;MAKLEKTLNESFDSVLRRVEEAVMQSVSATLEDSCDWRAENSRCAVRVYERYSYMGGNRVSMNVTLFQSGNGPVRLCAITSGGSQAMFFKINTWGEESFLDTLNSVL
;
A
#
# COMPACT_ATOMS: atom_id res chain seq x y z
N MET A 1 7.39 -9.48 6.00
CA MET A 1 7.27 -8.40 5.03
C MET A 1 6.69 -8.94 3.73
N ALA A 2 5.65 -8.30 3.23
CA ALA A 2 5.00 -8.74 2.01
C ALA A 2 5.03 -7.62 0.98
N LYS A 3 4.94 -7.98 -0.30
CA LYS A 3 5.05 -7.00 -1.37
C LYS A 3 4.09 -7.35 -2.51
N LEU A 4 3.49 -6.31 -3.09
CA LEU A 4 2.67 -6.39 -4.28
C LEU A 4 3.21 -5.41 -5.32
N GLU A 5 3.42 -5.87 -6.53
CA GLU A 5 3.79 -5.00 -7.64
C GLU A 5 2.79 -5.18 -8.77
N LYS A 6 2.35 -4.06 -9.34
CA LYS A 6 1.42 -4.07 -10.47
C LYS A 6 1.77 -3.00 -11.48
N THR A 7 1.40 -3.26 -12.72
CA THR A 7 1.49 -2.28 -13.81
C THR A 7 0.08 -2.12 -14.37
N LEU A 8 -0.41 -0.89 -14.38
CA LEU A 8 -1.81 -0.60 -14.69
C LEU A 8 -1.91 0.40 -15.84
N ASN A 9 -2.74 0.08 -16.83
CA ASN A 9 -2.98 0.95 -17.98
C ASN A 9 -4.18 1.86 -17.70
N GLU A 10 -4.04 2.71 -16.71
CA GLU A 10 -5.08 3.64 -16.28
C GLU A 10 -4.44 4.97 -15.94
N SER A 11 -5.24 6.00 -15.73
CA SER A 11 -4.70 7.29 -15.33
C SER A 11 -4.12 7.21 -13.92
N PHE A 12 -3.08 8.00 -13.68
CA PHE A 12 -2.44 8.07 -12.37
C PHE A 12 -3.45 8.43 -11.28
N ASP A 13 -4.28 9.43 -11.54
CA ASP A 13 -5.28 9.87 -10.55
C ASP A 13 -6.32 8.80 -10.25
N SER A 14 -6.71 8.02 -11.26
CA SER A 14 -7.66 6.94 -11.06
C SER A 14 -7.08 5.85 -10.16
N VAL A 15 -5.83 5.46 -10.42
CA VAL A 15 -5.16 4.43 -9.61
C VAL A 15 -4.97 4.93 -8.18
N LEU A 16 -4.51 6.17 -8.02
CA LEU A 16 -4.29 6.74 -6.69
C LEU A 16 -5.58 6.78 -5.89
N ARG A 17 -6.68 7.20 -6.51
CA ARG A 17 -7.98 7.25 -5.84
C ARG A 17 -8.43 5.87 -5.38
N ARG A 18 -8.28 4.87 -6.24
CA ARG A 18 -8.66 3.50 -5.86
C ARG A 18 -7.83 2.96 -4.72
N VAL A 19 -6.53 3.28 -4.70
CA VAL A 19 -5.67 2.90 -3.59
C VAL A 19 -6.17 3.52 -2.29
N GLU A 20 -6.39 4.81 -2.31
CA GLU A 20 -6.82 5.54 -1.12
C GLU A 20 -8.17 5.04 -0.61
N GLU A 21 -9.12 4.84 -1.50
CA GLU A 21 -10.44 4.35 -1.12
C GLU A 21 -10.37 2.92 -0.58
N ALA A 22 -9.63 2.06 -1.25
CA ALA A 22 -9.53 0.66 -0.84
C ALA A 22 -8.93 0.50 0.56
N VAL A 23 -7.85 1.21 0.80
CA VAL A 23 -7.16 1.09 2.09
C VAL A 23 -8.01 1.65 3.22
N MET A 24 -8.66 2.79 2.98
CA MET A 24 -9.46 3.45 4.02
C MET A 24 -10.78 2.76 4.31
N GLN A 25 -11.17 1.78 3.53
CA GLN A 25 -12.30 0.92 3.88
C GLN A 25 -11.97 -0.04 5.02
N SER A 26 -10.70 -0.25 5.28
CA SER A 26 -10.27 -1.09 6.39
C SER A 26 -10.55 -0.37 7.71
N VAL A 27 -11.15 -1.09 8.66
CA VAL A 27 -11.71 -0.50 9.90
C VAL A 27 -10.69 0.31 10.70
N SER A 28 -9.48 -0.19 10.80
CA SER A 28 -8.47 0.44 11.65
C SER A 28 -7.36 1.11 10.86
N ALA A 29 -7.52 1.29 9.55
CA ALA A 29 -6.48 1.87 8.73
C ALA A 29 -6.44 3.40 8.89
N THR A 30 -5.24 3.94 8.96
CA THR A 30 -5.00 5.38 9.00
C THR A 30 -3.91 5.74 8.01
N LEU A 31 -4.03 6.93 7.42
CA LEU A 31 -2.95 7.48 6.60
C LEU A 31 -1.97 8.18 7.54
N GLU A 32 -0.73 7.73 7.54
CA GLU A 32 0.29 8.27 8.44
C GLU A 32 1.10 9.38 7.80
N ASP A 33 1.43 9.23 6.52
CA ASP A 33 2.20 10.24 5.81
C ASP A 33 2.04 10.07 4.31
N SER A 34 2.40 11.11 3.56
CA SER A 34 2.30 11.11 2.12
C SER A 34 3.34 12.04 1.51
N CYS A 35 3.69 11.75 0.26
CA CYS A 35 4.61 12.59 -0.50
C CYS A 35 4.23 12.50 -1.97
N ASP A 36 4.22 13.64 -2.65
CA ASP A 36 3.92 13.68 -4.09
C ASP A 36 5.03 14.46 -4.79
N TRP A 37 5.56 13.87 -5.86
CA TRP A 37 6.61 14.50 -6.65
C TRP A 37 6.20 14.54 -8.12
N ARG A 38 6.60 15.61 -8.79
CA ARG A 38 6.51 15.74 -10.23
C ARG A 38 7.83 16.26 -10.77
N ALA A 39 8.26 15.72 -11.89
CA ALA A 39 9.47 16.17 -12.58
C ALA A 39 9.22 15.99 -14.07
N GLU A 40 9.10 17.10 -14.80
CA GLU A 40 8.84 17.08 -16.23
C GLU A 40 7.62 16.21 -16.56
N ASN A 41 7.84 15.05 -17.17
CA ASN A 41 6.78 14.14 -17.56
C ASN A 41 6.58 12.98 -16.58
N SER A 42 7.27 13.03 -15.44
CA SER A 42 7.20 11.95 -14.47
C SER A 42 6.41 12.38 -13.25
N ARG A 43 5.77 11.41 -12.62
CA ARG A 43 4.97 11.64 -11.42
C ARG A 43 5.14 10.48 -10.46
N CYS A 44 5.27 10.81 -9.18
CA CYS A 44 5.42 9.80 -8.12
C CYS A 44 4.57 10.19 -6.93
N ALA A 45 3.86 9.22 -6.37
CA ALA A 45 3.09 9.41 -5.14
C ALA A 45 3.46 8.31 -4.16
N VAL A 46 3.67 8.72 -2.91
CA VAL A 46 3.98 7.79 -1.82
C VAL A 46 2.92 7.97 -0.74
N ARG A 47 2.37 6.86 -0.27
CA ARG A 47 1.39 6.86 0.81
C ARG A 47 1.80 5.82 1.83
N VAL A 48 1.82 6.21 3.10
CA VAL A 48 2.14 5.30 4.20
C VAL A 48 0.91 5.17 5.07
N TYR A 49 0.43 3.95 5.20
CA TYR A 49 -0.74 3.62 6.01
C TYR A 49 -0.36 2.68 7.13
N GLU A 50 -1.16 2.69 8.20
CA GLU A 50 -1.04 1.72 9.27
C GLU A 50 -2.41 1.18 9.64
N ARG A 51 -2.44 -0.06 10.11
CA ARG A 51 -3.64 -0.63 10.71
C ARG A 51 -3.26 -1.69 11.73
N TYR A 52 -4.21 -2.02 12.60
CA TYR A 52 -4.01 -3.12 13.54
C TYR A 52 -4.15 -4.46 12.85
N SER A 53 -3.29 -5.38 13.24
CA SER A 53 -3.42 -6.78 12.89
C SER A 53 -4.09 -7.50 14.05
N TYR A 54 -5.30 -8.00 13.81
CA TYR A 54 -6.02 -8.73 14.84
C TYR A 54 -5.27 -9.95 15.34
N MET A 55 -4.63 -10.64 14.41
CA MET A 55 -3.97 -11.90 14.71
C MET A 55 -2.78 -11.73 15.64
N GLY A 56 -2.05 -10.66 15.50
CA GLY A 56 -0.86 -10.42 16.31
C GLY A 56 -1.03 -9.35 17.37
N GLY A 57 -2.13 -8.61 17.33
CA GLY A 57 -2.31 -7.47 18.21
C GLY A 57 -1.34 -6.34 17.94
N ASN A 58 -0.75 -6.31 16.76
CA ASN A 58 0.29 -5.38 16.38
C ASN A 58 -0.15 -4.47 15.24
N ARG A 59 0.53 -3.36 15.08
CA ARG A 59 0.32 -2.48 13.95
C ARG A 59 1.14 -2.95 12.77
N VAL A 60 0.53 -2.89 11.60
CA VAL A 60 1.18 -3.23 10.34
C VAL A 60 1.19 -1.98 9.48
N SER A 61 2.33 -1.63 8.92
CA SER A 61 2.43 -0.50 8.01
C SER A 61 2.41 -0.99 6.56
N MET A 62 1.87 -0.16 5.67
CA MET A 62 1.92 -0.41 4.25
C MET A 62 2.39 0.86 3.54
N ASN A 63 3.46 0.72 2.80
CA ASN A 63 3.96 1.80 1.94
C ASN A 63 3.50 1.52 0.53
N VAL A 64 2.76 2.46 -0.07
CA VAL A 64 2.34 2.36 -1.46
C VAL A 64 3.04 3.44 -2.26
N THR A 65 3.72 3.03 -3.32
CA THR A 65 4.40 3.94 -4.22
C THR A 65 3.82 3.77 -5.62
N LEU A 66 3.42 4.88 -6.23
CA LEU A 66 2.95 4.94 -7.63
C LEU A 66 3.95 5.75 -8.42
N PHE A 67 4.27 5.26 -9.61
CA PHE A 67 5.18 5.97 -10.50
C PHE A 67 4.68 5.87 -11.94
N GLN A 68 4.73 6.99 -12.66
CA GLN A 68 4.40 7.05 -14.08
C GLN A 68 5.40 7.93 -14.80
N SER A 69 5.93 7.44 -15.90
CA SER A 69 6.78 8.22 -16.79
C SER A 69 6.01 8.53 -18.06
N GLY A 70 5.82 9.81 -18.35
CA GLY A 70 5.07 10.24 -19.51
C GLY A 70 3.65 9.73 -19.51
N ASN A 71 3.22 9.20 -20.66
CA ASN A 71 1.89 8.62 -20.84
C ASN A 71 1.93 7.09 -20.72
N GLY A 72 3.01 6.55 -20.18
CA GLY A 72 3.15 5.13 -20.00
C GLY A 72 2.24 4.60 -18.90
N PRO A 73 2.33 3.29 -18.62
CA PRO A 73 1.51 2.71 -17.57
C PRO A 73 1.93 3.20 -16.19
N VAL A 74 0.99 3.14 -15.25
CA VAL A 74 1.26 3.45 -13.86
C VAL A 74 1.84 2.19 -13.21
N ARG A 75 2.97 2.35 -12.56
CA ARG A 75 3.61 1.26 -11.82
C ARG A 75 3.31 1.45 -10.34
N LEU A 76 2.91 0.38 -9.69
CA LEU A 76 2.54 0.39 -8.28
C LEU A 76 3.39 -0.62 -7.53
N CYS A 77 3.90 -0.20 -6.39
CA CYS A 77 4.56 -1.09 -5.46
C CYS A 77 4.00 -0.84 -4.06
N ALA A 78 3.49 -1.90 -3.44
CA ALA A 78 2.99 -1.82 -2.07
C ALA A 78 3.79 -2.80 -1.23
N ILE A 79 4.34 -2.32 -0.12
CA ILE A 79 5.16 -3.13 0.77
C ILE A 79 4.61 -3.00 2.17
N THR A 80 4.32 -4.14 2.79
CA THR A 80 3.86 -4.15 4.17
C THR A 80 4.95 -4.64 5.09
N SER A 81 4.97 -4.09 6.29
CA SER A 81 5.92 -4.50 7.33
C SER A 81 5.33 -4.21 8.69
N GLY A 82 5.93 -4.80 9.71
CA GLY A 82 5.55 -4.47 11.07
C GLY A 82 5.20 -5.68 11.89
N GLY A 83 4.78 -5.39 13.10
CA GLY A 83 4.44 -6.38 14.07
C GLY A 83 5.62 -6.75 14.95
N SER A 84 5.33 -7.62 15.91
CA SER A 84 6.38 -8.08 16.80
C SER A 84 7.19 -9.18 16.14
N GLN A 85 8.30 -9.43 16.73
CA GLN A 85 9.25 -10.40 16.26
C GLN A 85 9.00 -11.77 16.90
N ALA A 86 9.78 -12.70 16.49
CA ALA A 86 9.92 -13.97 17.16
C ALA A 86 8.68 -14.84 17.08
N MET A 87 8.11 -15.16 18.22
CA MET A 87 7.09 -16.19 18.31
C MET A 87 5.79 -15.87 17.55
N PHE A 88 5.59 -14.63 17.17
CA PHE A 88 4.39 -14.23 16.42
C PHE A 88 4.68 -13.99 14.95
N PHE A 89 5.76 -14.49 14.47
CA PHE A 89 6.23 -14.28 13.11
C PHE A 89 5.15 -14.62 12.07
N LYS A 90 4.53 -15.77 12.14
CA LYS A 90 3.51 -16.18 11.18
C LYS A 90 2.28 -15.29 11.23
N ILE A 91 1.88 -14.92 12.43
CA ILE A 91 0.71 -14.06 12.61
C ILE A 91 0.97 -12.70 12.02
N ASN A 92 2.16 -12.16 12.21
CA ASN A 92 2.52 -10.87 11.62
C ASN A 92 2.55 -10.95 10.10
N THR A 93 3.06 -12.04 9.56
CA THR A 93 3.07 -12.24 8.12
C THR A 93 1.65 -12.28 7.57
N TRP A 94 0.74 -12.97 8.26
CA TRP A 94 -0.66 -13.01 7.84
C TRP A 94 -1.27 -11.61 7.88
N GLY A 95 -0.97 -10.82 8.91
CA GLY A 95 -1.44 -9.45 9.00
C GLY A 95 -0.95 -8.58 7.85
N GLU A 96 0.31 -8.74 7.48
CA GLU A 96 0.90 -8.03 6.36
C GLU A 96 0.21 -8.41 5.04
N GLU A 97 0.03 -9.71 4.81
CA GLU A 97 -0.62 -10.19 3.60
C GLU A 97 -2.09 -9.78 3.53
N SER A 98 -2.77 -9.85 4.66
CA SER A 98 -4.16 -9.43 4.74
C SER A 98 -4.33 -7.95 4.40
N PHE A 99 -3.41 -7.12 4.88
CA PHE A 99 -3.44 -5.69 4.56
C PHE A 99 -3.22 -5.47 3.07
N LEU A 100 -2.27 -6.22 2.51
CA LEU A 100 -1.95 -6.14 1.09
C LEU A 100 -3.12 -6.61 0.22
N ASP A 101 -3.84 -7.65 0.66
CA ASP A 101 -5.00 -8.18 -0.06
C ASP A 101 -6.12 -7.16 -0.16
N THR A 102 -6.26 -6.30 0.83
CA THR A 102 -7.22 -5.21 0.79
C THR A 102 -7.02 -4.36 -0.46
N LEU A 103 -5.78 -4.10 -0.79
CA LEU A 103 -5.43 -3.32 -1.97
C LEU A 103 -5.54 -4.16 -3.25
N ASN A 104 -5.04 -5.37 -3.22
CA ASN A 104 -5.01 -6.23 -4.39
C ASN A 104 -6.41 -6.56 -4.92
N SER A 105 -7.40 -6.64 -4.03
CA SER A 105 -8.75 -7.00 -4.42
C SER A 105 -9.43 -5.97 -5.33
N VAL A 106 -8.93 -4.74 -5.37
CA VAL A 106 -9.51 -3.67 -6.20
C VAL A 106 -8.62 -3.30 -7.37
N LEU A 107 -7.48 -3.92 -7.50
CA LEU A 107 -6.54 -3.71 -8.58
C LEU A 107 -6.47 -4.95 -9.46
#